data_831c0fd2bfb74380cf0a6570a51ecabf
#
_entry.id   831c0fd2bfb74380cf0a6570a51ecabf
#
_cell.length_a   1.000
_cell.length_b   1.000
_cell.length_c   1.000
_cell.angle_alpha   90.00
_cell.angle_beta   90.00
_cell.angle_gamma   90.00
#
_symmetry.space_group_name_H-M   'P 1'
#
loop_
_entity.id
_entity.type
_entity.pdbx_description
1 polymer ?
#
loop_
_entity_poly.entity_id
_entity_poly.type
_entity_poly.pdbx_seq_one_letter_code
_entity_poly.pdbx_strand_id
1 'polypeptide(L)'
;MLECLILGDSIAVGTANVRTECVSYSVGGLNTWQWNKRFANKELMANSVIISLGTNDHDRIHTFRELSDMRARVKAEHVFWIMPPCNDKFCKQHVNSIV
;
A
#
# COMPACT_ATOMS: atom_id res chain seq x y z
N MET A 1 5.11 -11.99 -16.02
CA MET A 1 5.16 -11.30 -14.71
C MET A 1 5.39 -9.81 -14.93
N LEU A 2 4.68 -8.97 -14.19
CA LEU A 2 4.88 -7.53 -14.25
C LEU A 2 6.26 -7.17 -13.73
N GLU A 3 6.86 -6.14 -14.30
CA GLU A 3 8.15 -5.63 -13.81
C GLU A 3 7.98 -4.87 -12.51
N CYS A 4 6.98 -4.00 -12.41
CA CYS A 4 6.68 -3.33 -11.15
C CYS A 4 5.19 -3.06 -10.99
N LEU A 5 4.77 -2.99 -9.74
CA LEU A 5 3.40 -2.80 -9.33
C LEU A 5 3.36 -1.82 -8.18
N ILE A 6 2.48 -0.84 -8.25
CA ILE A 6 2.33 0.19 -7.21
C ILE A 6 0.96 0.03 -6.58
N LEU A 7 0.92 -0.08 -5.25
CA LEU A 7 -0.29 -0.31 -4.48
C LEU A 7 -0.48 0.81 -3.47
N GLY A 8 -1.69 1.36 -3.41
CA GLY A 8 -1.95 2.24 -2.29
C GLY A 8 -2.94 3.38 -2.51
N ASP A 9 -2.67 4.48 -1.83
CA ASP A 9 -3.50 5.67 -1.73
C ASP A 9 -2.99 6.83 -2.61
N SER A 10 -3.25 8.06 -2.22
CA SER A 10 -2.87 9.23 -3.02
C SER A 10 -1.36 9.36 -3.22
N ILE A 11 -0.55 8.93 -2.26
CA ILE A 11 0.90 8.94 -2.40
C ILE A 11 1.30 7.93 -3.49
N ALA A 12 0.67 6.77 -3.51
CA ALA A 12 0.90 5.77 -4.55
C ALA A 12 0.48 6.28 -5.92
N VAL A 13 -0.64 7.02 -6.00
CA VAL A 13 -1.05 7.65 -7.26
C VAL A 13 0.02 8.61 -7.76
N GLY A 14 0.57 9.44 -6.87
CA GLY A 14 1.67 10.36 -7.22
C GLY A 14 2.91 9.62 -7.70
N THR A 15 3.27 8.53 -7.05
CA THR A 15 4.39 7.70 -7.46
C THR A 15 4.15 7.11 -8.85
N ALA A 16 2.94 6.63 -9.13
CA ALA A 16 2.61 6.06 -10.42
C ALA A 16 2.69 7.09 -11.55
N ASN A 17 2.41 8.35 -11.26
CA ASN A 17 2.49 9.41 -12.25
C ASN A 17 3.92 9.66 -12.73
N VAL A 18 4.93 9.38 -11.91
CA VAL A 18 6.33 9.53 -12.29
C VAL A 18 6.98 8.19 -12.68
N ARG A 19 6.39 7.08 -12.30
CA ARG A 19 6.86 5.74 -12.63
C ARG A 19 5.84 5.06 -13.56
N THR A 20 5.69 5.61 -14.77
CA THR A 20 4.65 5.19 -15.71
C THR A 20 4.85 3.79 -16.26
N GLU A 21 6.05 3.22 -16.10
CA GLU A 21 6.32 1.84 -16.48
C GLU A 21 5.65 0.83 -15.55
N CYS A 22 5.20 1.26 -14.37
CA CYS A 22 4.58 0.38 -13.38
C CYS A 22 3.07 0.31 -13.56
N VAL A 23 2.51 -0.87 -13.34
CA VAL A 23 1.06 -1.02 -13.20
C VAL A 23 0.67 -0.51 -11.81
N SER A 24 -0.44 0.19 -11.69
CA SER A 24 -0.85 0.80 -10.43
C SER A 24 -2.25 0.36 -10.05
N TYR A 25 -2.38 -0.14 -8.82
CA TYR A 25 -3.67 -0.34 -8.14
C TYR A 25 -3.70 0.64 -6.98
N SER A 26 -4.03 1.89 -7.28
CA SER A 26 -4.01 2.96 -6.29
C SER A 26 -5.17 3.93 -6.53
N VAL A 27 -5.75 4.43 -5.43
CA VAL A 27 -6.83 5.40 -5.47
C VAL A 27 -6.62 6.37 -4.31
N GLY A 28 -6.69 7.66 -4.59
CA GLY A 28 -6.54 8.67 -3.55
C GLY A 28 -7.60 8.55 -2.47
N GLY A 29 -7.20 8.73 -1.22
CA GLY A 29 -8.11 8.76 -0.09
C GLY A 29 -8.48 7.41 0.50
N LEU A 30 -8.05 6.29 -0.09
CA LEU A 30 -8.39 4.97 0.46
C LEU A 30 -7.60 4.69 1.74
N ASN A 31 -8.30 4.10 2.72
CA ASN A 31 -7.62 3.47 3.85
C ASN A 31 -7.32 2.00 3.53
N THR A 32 -6.61 1.32 4.44
CA THR A 32 -6.18 -0.07 4.20
C THR A 32 -7.35 -1.01 4.01
N TRP A 33 -8.43 -0.84 4.80
CA TRP A 33 -9.61 -1.69 4.69
C TRP A 33 -10.30 -1.50 3.33
N GLN A 34 -10.49 -0.25 2.90
CA GLN A 34 -11.10 0.06 1.62
C GLN A 34 -10.28 -0.48 0.46
N TRP A 35 -8.96 -0.33 0.55
CA TRP A 35 -8.06 -0.82 -0.49
C TRP A 35 -8.19 -2.33 -0.66
N ASN A 36 -8.16 -3.07 0.46
CA ASN A 36 -8.26 -4.52 0.41
C ASN A 36 -9.60 -4.98 -0.17
N LYS A 37 -10.67 -4.28 0.12
CA LYS A 37 -11.98 -4.58 -0.45
C LYS A 37 -12.03 -4.31 -1.95
N ARG A 38 -11.51 -3.17 -2.36
CA ARG A 38 -11.59 -2.72 -3.74
C ARG A 38 -10.75 -3.59 -4.68
N PHE A 39 -9.61 -4.03 -4.22
CA PHE A 39 -8.68 -4.82 -5.03
C PHE A 39 -8.59 -6.28 -4.58
N ALA A 40 -9.66 -6.79 -3.97
CA ALA A 40 -9.69 -8.17 -3.44
C ALA A 40 -9.44 -9.22 -4.52
N ASN A 41 -9.85 -8.95 -5.77
CA ASN A 41 -9.74 -9.91 -6.87
C ASN A 41 -8.46 -9.72 -7.70
N LYS A 42 -7.59 -8.79 -7.32
CA LYS A 42 -6.38 -8.51 -8.09
C LYS A 42 -5.23 -9.40 -7.62
N GLU A 43 -4.48 -9.90 -8.59
CA GLU A 43 -3.25 -10.63 -8.31
C GLU A 43 -2.12 -9.63 -8.07
N LEU A 44 -1.43 -9.78 -6.94
CA LEU A 44 -0.38 -8.85 -6.52
C LEU A 44 0.99 -9.49 -6.76
N MET A 45 1.35 -9.63 -8.03
CA MET A 45 2.58 -10.31 -8.44
C MET A 45 3.37 -9.43 -9.41
N ALA A 46 4.63 -9.18 -9.10
CA ALA A 46 5.57 -8.45 -9.95
C ALA A 46 6.99 -8.70 -9.46
N ASN A 47 7.99 -8.31 -10.26
CA ASN A 47 9.38 -8.37 -9.80
C ASN A 47 9.59 -7.41 -8.63
N SER A 48 9.01 -6.21 -8.72
CA SER A 48 9.09 -5.20 -7.64
C SER A 48 7.71 -4.68 -7.33
N VAL A 49 7.40 -4.52 -6.06
CA VAL A 49 6.12 -3.97 -5.59
C VAL A 49 6.40 -2.80 -4.67
N ILE A 50 5.75 -1.69 -4.91
CA ILE A 50 5.85 -0.47 -4.10
C ILE A 50 4.51 -0.29 -3.41
N ILE A 51 4.53 -0.16 -2.09
CA ILE A 51 3.31 -0.06 -1.28
C ILE A 51 3.31 1.25 -0.52
N SER A 52 2.20 1.98 -0.61
CA SER A 52 1.98 3.20 0.16
C SER A 52 0.55 3.24 0.64
N LEU A 53 0.31 2.75 1.84
CA LEU A 53 -1.00 2.69 2.48
C LEU A 53 -0.86 2.98 3.97
N GLY A 54 -1.97 3.35 4.59
CA GLY A 54 -2.04 3.58 6.04
C GLY A 54 -2.22 5.04 6.41
N THR A 55 -1.89 5.97 5.52
CA THR A 55 -2.00 7.41 5.80
C THR A 55 -3.44 7.82 6.08
N ASN A 56 -4.42 7.18 5.45
CA ASN A 56 -5.84 7.50 5.61
C ASN A 56 -6.54 6.64 6.65
N ASP A 57 -5.82 5.79 7.35
CA ASP A 57 -6.42 4.95 8.38
C ASP A 57 -6.78 5.78 9.60
N HIS A 58 -7.86 5.37 10.26
CA HIS A 58 -8.34 6.01 11.49
C HIS A 58 -8.50 4.93 12.58
N ASP A 59 -8.95 5.34 13.78
CA ASP A 59 -8.97 4.46 14.95
C ASP A 59 -9.79 3.18 14.78
N ARG A 60 -10.77 3.19 13.88
CA ARG A 60 -11.63 2.03 13.63
C ARG A 60 -11.03 1.04 12.63
N ILE A 61 -9.91 1.38 12.02
CA ILE A 61 -9.25 0.52 11.04
C ILE A 61 -8.19 -0.30 11.76
N HIS A 62 -8.23 -1.62 11.57
CA HIS A 62 -7.20 -2.52 12.08
C HIS A 62 -6.01 -2.51 11.11
N THR A 63 -5.24 -1.44 11.12
CA THR A 63 -4.18 -1.18 10.14
C THR A 63 -3.18 -2.33 10.05
N PHE A 64 -2.68 -2.81 11.18
CA PHE A 64 -1.73 -3.92 11.20
C PHE A 64 -2.29 -5.14 10.48
N ARG A 65 -3.50 -5.52 10.82
CA ARG A 65 -4.16 -6.70 10.22
C ARG A 65 -4.38 -6.51 8.73
N GLU A 66 -4.88 -5.35 8.33
CA GLU A 66 -5.17 -5.10 6.91
C GLU A 66 -3.90 -5.09 6.06
N LEU A 67 -2.83 -4.46 6.56
CA LEU A 67 -1.57 -4.45 5.85
C LEU A 67 -0.91 -5.83 5.83
N SER A 68 -1.03 -6.59 6.91
CA SER A 68 -0.52 -7.96 6.95
C SER A 68 -1.23 -8.85 5.94
N ASP A 69 -2.56 -8.71 5.84
CA ASP A 69 -3.35 -9.46 4.86
C ASP A 69 -2.94 -9.11 3.44
N MET A 70 -2.78 -7.82 3.16
CA MET A 70 -2.34 -7.37 1.84
C MET A 70 -0.93 -7.86 1.53
N ARG A 71 -0.02 -7.73 2.49
CA ARG A 71 1.37 -8.16 2.31
C ARG A 71 1.46 -9.66 2.02
N ALA A 72 0.61 -10.47 2.66
CA ALA A 72 0.58 -11.92 2.44
C ALA A 72 0.18 -12.28 1.00
N ARG A 73 -0.56 -11.40 0.33
CA ARG A 73 -0.97 -11.60 -1.07
C ARG A 73 0.11 -11.20 -2.07
N VAL A 74 1.09 -10.39 -1.65
CA VAL A 74 2.13 -9.87 -2.54
C VAL A 74 3.16 -10.95 -2.82
N LYS A 75 3.45 -11.16 -4.11
CA LYS A 75 4.48 -12.09 -4.58
C LYS A 75 5.48 -11.28 -5.42
N ALA A 76 6.65 -11.00 -4.86
CA ALA A 76 7.65 -10.17 -5.51
C ALA A 76 9.04 -10.49 -4.98
N GLU A 77 10.06 -10.24 -5.82
CA GLU A 77 11.45 -10.35 -5.39
C GLU A 77 11.83 -9.18 -4.49
N HIS A 78 11.28 -8.01 -4.77
CA HIS A 78 11.58 -6.77 -4.03
C HIS A 78 10.29 -6.08 -3.63
N VAL A 79 10.18 -5.73 -2.35
CA VAL A 79 9.03 -4.99 -1.83
C VAL A 79 9.54 -3.72 -1.16
N PHE A 80 9.00 -2.58 -1.59
CA PHE A 80 9.37 -1.26 -1.07
C PHE A 80 8.15 -0.62 -0.44
N TRP A 81 8.34 -0.04 0.74
CA TRP A 81 7.28 0.65 1.46
C TRP A 81 7.58 2.14 1.49
N ILE A 82 6.59 2.96 1.13
CA ILE A 82 6.64 4.39 1.38
C ILE A 82 5.95 4.62 2.71
N MET A 83 6.73 5.02 3.71
CA MET A 83 6.24 5.14 5.08
C MET A 83 5.33 6.34 5.25
N PRO A 84 4.18 6.22 5.93
CA PRO A 84 3.38 7.39 6.29
C PRO A 84 4.17 8.28 7.25
N PRO A 85 3.99 9.61 7.17
CA PRO A 85 4.66 10.50 8.11
C PRO A 85 4.18 10.28 9.54
N CYS A 86 5.13 10.30 10.49
CA CYS A 86 4.87 10.11 11.92
C CYS A 86 5.03 11.42 12.68
N ASN A 87 4.47 12.49 12.16
CA ASN A 87 4.64 13.82 12.73
C ASN A 87 3.38 14.39 13.37
N ASP A 88 2.35 13.57 13.56
CA ASP A 88 1.11 13.99 14.20
C ASP A 88 0.61 12.93 15.18
N LYS A 89 -0.50 13.22 15.86
CA LYS A 89 -1.09 12.32 16.86
C LYS A 89 -1.59 11.01 16.27
N PHE A 90 -1.70 10.93 14.95
CA PHE A 90 -2.14 9.73 14.25
C PHE A 90 -0.98 8.95 13.67
N CYS A 91 0.22 9.16 14.17
CA CYS A 91 1.37 8.42 13.71
C CYS A 91 1.10 6.91 13.78
N LYS A 92 1.34 6.22 12.70
CA LYS A 92 1.04 4.79 12.56
C LYS A 92 2.26 3.96 12.92
N GLN A 93 2.63 3.95 14.20
CA GLN A 93 3.79 3.19 14.65
C GLN A 93 3.69 1.71 14.29
N HIS A 94 2.50 1.15 14.41
CA HIS A 94 2.31 -0.26 14.05
C HIS A 94 2.39 -0.49 12.53
N VAL A 95 2.12 0.52 11.72
CA VAL A 95 2.37 0.44 10.28
C VAL A 95 3.87 0.36 10.03
N ASN A 96 4.64 1.21 10.71
CA ASN A 96 6.09 1.21 10.58
C ASN A 96 6.70 -0.13 11.01
N SER A 97 6.11 -0.80 11.97
CA SER A 97 6.63 -2.09 12.47
C SER A 97 6.39 -3.24 11.50
N ILE A 98 5.46 -3.11 10.55
CA ILE A 98 5.23 -4.12 9.52
C ILE A 98 6.34 -4.10 8.47
N VAL A 99 6.88 -2.93 8.22
CA VAL A 99 7.95 -2.74 7.26
C VAL A 99 9.26 -3.29 7.80
#